data_e7715a78d8e8ff93288fd12d4a0d3ba3
#
_entry.id   e7715a78d8e8ff93288fd12d4a0d3ba3
#
_cell.length_a   1.000
_cell.length_b   1.000
_cell.length_c   1.000
_cell.angle_alpha   90.00
_cell.angle_beta   90.00
_cell.angle_gamma   90.00
#
_symmetry.space_group_name_H-M   'P 1'
#
loop_
_entity.id
_entity.type
_entity.pdbx_description
1 polymer ?
#
loop_
_entity_poly.entity_id
_entity_poly.type
_entity_poly.pdbx_seq_one_letter_code
_entity_poly.pdbx_strand_id
1 'polypeptide(L)'
;MDTEGLLKLLNENNVDFVIIGATAFPVYGYARSTLDIDIFVRPDLENIKRLKKALMQFGYDLTDISHDDLLNNKLLIRQYIVVTDIHPFVKGVTFEEIWEKKLKSRFGKTEVYFPSLDHIIKMKRAAGRPKDLEDLKFLERIKKRKEENEK
;
A
#
# COMPACT_ATOMS: atom_id res chain seq x y z
N MET A 1 10.91 9.68 13.20
CA MET A 1 9.91 9.98 12.14
C MET A 1 10.38 9.39 10.81
N ASP A 2 10.28 8.09 10.68
CA ASP A 2 10.63 7.39 9.45
C ASP A 2 9.45 6.52 9.00
N THR A 3 9.60 5.91 7.83
CA THR A 3 8.55 5.08 7.24
C THR A 3 8.20 3.90 8.15
N GLU A 4 9.18 3.25 8.73
CA GLU A 4 8.95 2.12 9.65
C GLU A 4 8.15 2.56 10.87
N GLY A 5 8.47 3.74 11.44
CA GLY A 5 7.73 4.30 12.56
C GLY A 5 6.26 4.54 12.24
N LEU A 6 5.97 5.03 11.04
CA LEU A 6 4.60 5.19 10.55
C LEU A 6 3.88 3.85 10.49
N LEU A 7 4.49 2.84 9.87
CA LEU A 7 3.89 1.50 9.74
C LEU A 7 3.64 0.86 11.10
N LYS A 8 4.56 1.05 12.04
CA LYS A 8 4.41 0.57 13.41
C LYS A 8 3.19 1.19 14.09
N LEU A 9 3.00 2.50 13.95
CA LEU A 9 1.82 3.19 14.50
C LEU A 9 0.52 2.70 13.87
N LEU A 10 0.52 2.43 12.58
CA LEU A 10 -0.65 1.87 11.91
C LEU A 10 -1.02 0.51 12.53
N ASN A 11 -0.02 -0.35 12.77
CA ASN A 11 -0.23 -1.64 13.42
C ASN A 11 -0.72 -1.49 14.86
N GLU A 12 -0.13 -0.60 15.62
CA GLU A 12 -0.50 -0.36 17.03
C GLU A 12 -1.95 0.14 17.16
N ASN A 13 -2.45 0.83 16.15
CA ASN A 13 -3.84 1.28 16.09
C ASN A 13 -4.78 0.30 15.39
N ASN A 14 -4.31 -0.90 15.09
CA ASN A 14 -5.10 -1.95 14.42
C ASN A 14 -5.71 -1.51 13.08
N VAL A 15 -4.98 -0.71 12.33
CA VAL A 15 -5.41 -0.30 11.00
C VAL A 15 -5.25 -1.46 10.02
N ASP A 16 -6.32 -1.75 9.27
CA ASP A 16 -6.25 -2.71 8.17
C ASP A 16 -5.72 -2.00 6.94
N PHE A 17 -4.53 -2.38 6.50
CA PHE A 17 -3.88 -1.79 5.34
C PHE A 17 -2.91 -2.76 4.66
N VAL A 18 -2.64 -2.52 3.39
CA VAL A 18 -1.56 -3.17 2.65
C VAL A 18 -0.69 -2.10 2.00
N ILE A 19 0.59 -2.41 1.86
CA ILE A 19 1.52 -1.52 1.16
C ILE A 19 1.44 -1.85 -0.33
N ILE A 20 1.20 -0.82 -1.15
CA ILE A 20 1.11 -0.95 -2.60
C ILE A 20 2.17 -0.07 -3.27
N GLY A 21 2.18 -0.02 -4.58
CA GLY A 21 3.14 0.80 -5.34
C GLY A 21 4.54 0.18 -5.37
N ALA A 22 5.54 0.99 -5.65
CA ALA A 22 6.91 0.53 -5.83
C ALA A 22 7.54 -0.08 -4.56
N THR A 23 7.09 0.32 -3.39
CA THR A 23 7.57 -0.22 -2.11
C THR A 23 7.23 -1.70 -1.94
N ALA A 24 6.18 -2.19 -2.60
CA ALA A 24 5.79 -3.61 -2.56
C ALA A 24 6.64 -4.51 -3.47
N PHE A 25 7.35 -3.94 -4.45
CA PHE A 25 8.07 -4.72 -5.47
C PHE A 25 9.23 -5.57 -4.93
N PRO A 26 10.03 -5.11 -3.93
CA PRO A 26 11.14 -5.93 -3.44
C PRO A 26 10.73 -7.29 -2.88
N VAL A 27 9.50 -7.43 -2.38
CA VAL A 27 8.95 -8.71 -1.91
C VAL A 27 8.98 -9.76 -3.01
N TYR A 28 8.90 -9.34 -4.27
CA TYR A 28 8.92 -10.22 -5.45
C TYR A 28 10.25 -10.17 -6.21
N GLY A 29 11.28 -9.55 -5.62
CA GLY A 29 12.61 -9.48 -6.25
C GLY A 29 12.78 -8.36 -7.25
N TYR A 30 11.85 -7.42 -7.33
CA TYR A 30 11.94 -6.26 -8.20
C TYR A 30 12.28 -5.02 -7.38
N ALA A 31 13.55 -4.63 -7.41
CA ALA A 31 14.03 -3.45 -6.70
C ALA A 31 13.73 -2.19 -7.52
N ARG A 32 13.11 -1.21 -6.88
CA ARG A 32 12.84 0.10 -7.46
C ARG A 32 12.96 1.16 -6.38
N SER A 33 13.72 2.21 -6.66
CA SER A 33 13.89 3.33 -5.75
C SER A 33 12.62 4.15 -5.65
N THR A 34 12.19 4.45 -4.43
CA THR A 34 11.06 5.35 -4.19
C THR A 34 11.22 6.06 -2.85
N LEU A 35 10.78 7.33 -2.80
CA LEU A 35 10.70 8.11 -1.57
C LEU A 35 9.28 8.13 -1.01
N ASP A 36 8.32 7.63 -1.78
CA ASP A 36 6.90 7.64 -1.44
C ASP A 36 6.48 6.28 -0.94
N ILE A 37 5.60 6.28 0.05
CA ILE A 37 4.91 5.06 0.45
C ILE A 37 3.45 5.17 0.08
N ASP A 38 2.93 4.16 -0.60
CA ASP A 38 1.52 4.05 -0.97
C ASP A 38 0.85 3.01 -0.10
N ILE A 39 -0.23 3.39 0.55
CA ILE A 39 -0.96 2.53 1.47
C ILE A 39 -2.41 2.43 1.01
N PHE A 40 -2.89 1.21 0.82
CA PHE A 40 -4.28 0.92 0.53
C PHE A 40 -4.95 0.49 1.82
N VAL A 41 -6.00 1.21 2.24
CA VAL A 41 -6.67 1.00 3.54
C VAL A 41 -8.07 0.45 3.32
N ARG A 42 -8.55 -0.35 4.29
CA ARG A 42 -9.94 -0.80 4.29
C ARG A 42 -10.86 0.42 4.38
N PRO A 43 -11.76 0.61 3.41
CA PRO A 43 -12.58 1.82 3.34
C PRO A 43 -13.87 1.71 4.17
N ASP A 44 -13.74 1.49 5.47
CA ASP A 44 -14.87 1.57 6.38
C ASP A 44 -14.58 2.59 7.48
N LEU A 45 -15.65 3.10 8.09
CA LEU A 45 -15.54 4.21 9.04
C LEU A 45 -14.68 3.87 10.25
N GLU A 46 -14.81 2.67 10.79
CA GLU A 46 -14.03 2.27 11.98
C GLU A 46 -12.54 2.23 11.67
N ASN A 47 -12.17 1.64 10.53
CA ASN A 47 -10.77 1.58 10.11
C ASN A 47 -10.22 2.98 9.81
N ILE A 48 -11.02 3.85 9.20
CA ILE A 48 -10.63 5.23 8.89
C ILE A 48 -10.39 6.05 10.17
N LYS A 49 -11.19 5.85 11.21
CA LYS A 49 -10.97 6.49 12.51
C LYS A 49 -9.63 6.07 13.12
N ARG A 50 -9.31 4.79 13.07
CA ARG A 50 -8.03 4.27 13.56
C ARG A 50 -6.86 4.78 12.73
N LEU A 51 -7.04 4.85 11.42
CA LEU A 51 -6.05 5.40 10.50
C LEU A 51 -5.73 6.87 10.84
N LYS A 52 -6.75 7.71 10.97
CA LYS A 52 -6.56 9.13 11.28
C LYS A 52 -5.81 9.30 12.60
N LYS A 53 -6.17 8.53 13.62
CA LYS A 53 -5.49 8.54 14.92
C LYS A 53 -4.00 8.21 14.76
N ALA A 54 -3.68 7.15 14.04
CA ALA A 54 -2.30 6.75 13.80
C ALA A 54 -1.49 7.81 13.06
N LEU A 55 -2.06 8.40 12.01
CA LEU A 55 -1.41 9.45 11.23
C LEU A 55 -1.14 10.69 12.07
N MET A 56 -2.08 11.08 12.94
CA MET A 56 -1.89 12.21 13.83
C MET A 56 -0.86 11.91 14.92
N GLN A 57 -0.80 10.69 15.43
CA GLN A 57 0.24 10.26 16.36
C GLN A 57 1.63 10.31 15.73
N PHE A 58 1.72 10.03 14.44
CA PHE A 58 2.97 10.14 13.70
C PHE A 58 3.44 11.60 13.56
N GLY A 59 2.51 12.55 13.67
CA GLY A 59 2.81 13.97 13.59
C GLY A 59 2.18 14.70 12.40
N TYR A 60 1.42 14.01 11.57
CA TYR A 60 0.72 14.67 10.47
C TYR A 60 -0.45 15.51 11.00
N ASP A 61 -0.59 16.71 10.46
CA ASP A 61 -1.72 17.57 10.77
C ASP A 61 -2.90 17.24 9.85
N LEU A 62 -3.90 16.57 10.40
CA LEU A 62 -5.12 16.22 9.69
C LEU A 62 -6.36 16.89 10.32
N THR A 63 -6.16 18.00 11.02
CA THR A 63 -7.23 18.71 11.72
C THR A 63 -8.39 19.07 10.79
N ASP A 64 -8.07 19.49 9.56
CA ASP A 64 -9.07 19.91 8.57
C ASP A 64 -9.53 18.78 7.64
N ILE A 65 -9.12 17.54 7.91
CA ILE A 65 -9.49 16.38 7.11
C ILE A 65 -10.53 15.57 7.86
N SER A 66 -11.73 15.45 7.29
CA SER A 66 -12.81 14.68 7.91
C SER A 66 -12.64 13.17 7.64
N HIS A 67 -13.39 12.35 8.40
CA HIS A 67 -13.46 10.93 8.13
C HIS A 67 -14.05 10.65 6.74
N ASP A 68 -15.05 11.45 6.33
CA ASP A 68 -15.65 11.33 5.00
C ASP A 68 -14.63 11.62 3.90
N ASP A 69 -13.75 12.59 4.10
CA ASP A 69 -12.67 12.88 3.15
C ASP A 69 -11.77 11.65 2.97
N LEU A 70 -11.40 11.01 4.07
CA LEU A 70 -10.54 9.84 4.04
C LEU A 70 -11.22 8.60 3.44
N LEU A 71 -12.54 8.50 3.60
CA LEU A 71 -13.32 7.40 3.02
C LEU A 71 -13.47 7.52 1.50
N ASN A 72 -13.57 8.76 1.00
CA ASN A 72 -14.03 9.00 -0.38
C ASN A 72 -12.94 9.51 -1.30
N ASN A 73 -11.79 9.92 -0.76
CA ASN A 73 -10.75 10.55 -1.56
C ASN A 73 -9.36 10.01 -1.22
N LYS A 74 -8.52 9.92 -2.23
CA LYS A 74 -7.10 9.67 -2.06
C LYS A 74 -6.50 10.86 -1.31
N LEU A 75 -5.67 10.61 -0.31
CA LEU A 75 -4.99 11.64 0.47
C LEU A 75 -3.48 11.60 0.19
N LEU A 76 -2.94 12.70 -0.28
CA LEU A 76 -1.51 12.88 -0.54
C LEU A 76 -0.91 13.72 0.57
N ILE A 77 -0.09 13.11 1.44
CA ILE A 77 0.51 13.82 2.57
C ILE A 77 1.94 14.21 2.22
N ARG A 78 2.22 15.51 2.27
CA ARG A 78 3.51 16.10 1.89
C ARG A 78 4.08 17.01 3.01
N GLN A 79 3.79 16.66 4.27
CA GLN A 79 4.15 17.52 5.41
C GLN A 79 5.58 17.27 5.92
N TYR A 80 6.14 16.08 5.69
CA TYR A 80 7.45 15.68 6.18
C TYR A 80 8.25 14.96 5.10
N ILE A 81 9.46 14.50 5.47
CA ILE A 81 10.32 13.72 4.58
C ILE A 81 9.63 12.44 4.09
N VAL A 82 8.85 11.81 4.97
CA VAL A 82 8.07 10.62 4.59
C VAL A 82 6.85 11.09 3.82
N VAL A 83 6.86 10.87 2.53
CA VAL A 83 5.75 11.19 1.64
C VAL A 83 4.80 10.00 1.63
N THR A 84 3.55 10.23 2.02
CA THR A 84 2.57 9.16 2.22
C THR A 84 1.33 9.41 1.38
N ASP A 85 0.98 8.43 0.55
CA ASP A 85 -0.26 8.44 -0.23
C ASP A 85 -1.21 7.40 0.33
N ILE A 86 -2.38 7.84 0.77
CA ILE A 86 -3.42 6.98 1.33
C ILE A 86 -4.51 6.77 0.30
N HIS A 87 -4.78 5.51 -0.02
CA HIS A 87 -5.78 5.13 -1.03
C HIS A 87 -6.94 4.40 -0.35
N PRO A 88 -8.16 4.96 -0.36
CA PRO A 88 -9.34 4.22 0.12
C PRO A 88 -9.89 3.28 -0.95
N PHE A 89 -9.51 3.47 -2.21
CA PHE A 89 -9.85 2.59 -3.32
C PHE A 89 -8.76 2.62 -4.37
N VAL A 90 -8.60 1.52 -5.08
CA VAL A 90 -7.60 1.37 -6.14
C VAL A 90 -8.30 0.76 -7.36
N LYS A 91 -8.04 1.34 -8.53
CA LYS A 91 -8.66 0.88 -9.77
C LYS A 91 -8.34 -0.59 -10.06
N GLY A 92 -9.36 -1.35 -10.39
CA GLY A 92 -9.23 -2.74 -10.84
C GLY A 92 -9.30 -3.79 -9.73
N VAL A 93 -9.27 -3.38 -8.45
CA VAL A 93 -9.32 -4.30 -7.32
C VAL A 93 -10.20 -3.77 -6.21
N THR A 94 -10.64 -4.66 -5.32
CA THR A 94 -11.28 -4.28 -4.05
C THR A 94 -10.32 -4.55 -2.91
N PHE A 95 -10.49 -3.87 -1.79
CA PHE A 95 -9.67 -4.12 -0.61
C PHE A 95 -9.84 -5.57 -0.12
N GLU A 96 -11.08 -6.06 -0.07
CA GLU A 96 -11.36 -7.42 0.43
C GLU A 96 -10.67 -8.51 -0.38
N GLU A 97 -10.66 -8.42 -1.71
CA GLU A 97 -9.98 -9.44 -2.52
C GLU A 97 -8.47 -9.46 -2.26
N ILE A 98 -7.86 -8.29 -2.06
CA ILE A 98 -6.44 -8.21 -1.73
C ILE A 98 -6.18 -8.75 -0.33
N TRP A 99 -7.02 -8.38 0.63
CA TRP A 99 -6.89 -8.77 2.03
C TRP A 99 -6.91 -10.29 2.21
N GLU A 100 -7.78 -10.98 1.47
CA GLU A 100 -7.89 -12.44 1.51
C GLU A 100 -6.63 -13.16 1.02
N LYS A 101 -5.90 -12.56 0.09
CA LYS A 101 -4.72 -13.16 -0.55
C LYS A 101 -3.43 -12.45 -0.19
N LYS A 102 -3.47 -11.55 0.79
CA LYS A 102 -2.30 -10.75 1.17
C LYS A 102 -1.12 -11.61 1.57
N LEU A 103 0.07 -11.10 1.30
CA LEU A 103 1.32 -11.70 1.67
C LEU A 103 1.87 -11.02 2.92
N LYS A 104 2.15 -11.79 3.96
CA LYS A 104 2.78 -11.30 5.17
C LYS A 104 4.28 -11.17 4.95
N SER A 105 4.84 -10.02 5.28
CA SER A 105 6.27 -9.77 5.17
C SER A 105 6.70 -8.73 6.18
N ARG A 106 7.85 -8.10 5.97
CA ARG A 106 8.39 -7.10 6.88
C ARG A 106 8.89 -5.89 6.12
N PHE A 107 8.74 -4.74 6.74
CA PHE A 107 9.43 -3.51 6.37
C PHE A 107 10.36 -3.18 7.53
N GLY A 108 11.68 -3.35 7.32
CA GLY A 108 12.61 -3.35 8.43
C GLY A 108 12.29 -4.49 9.41
N LYS A 109 11.98 -4.17 10.65
CA LYS A 109 11.57 -5.14 11.68
C LYS A 109 10.06 -5.19 11.89
N THR A 110 9.32 -4.33 11.19
CA THR A 110 7.87 -4.19 11.36
C THR A 110 7.14 -5.12 10.41
N GLU A 111 6.22 -5.92 10.95
CA GLU A 111 5.38 -6.81 10.17
C GLU A 111 4.34 -6.02 9.39
N VAL A 112 4.22 -6.30 8.10
CA VAL A 112 3.28 -5.62 7.21
C VAL A 112 2.71 -6.62 6.21
N TYR A 113 1.66 -6.20 5.48
CA TYR A 113 1.05 -6.99 4.43
C TYR A 113 1.24 -6.32 3.07
N PHE A 114 1.44 -7.16 2.07
CA PHE A 114 1.54 -6.76 0.67
C PHE A 114 0.48 -7.50 -0.14
N PRO A 115 0.01 -6.94 -1.25
CA PRO A 115 -0.86 -7.69 -2.16
C PRO A 115 -0.12 -8.89 -2.76
N SER A 116 -0.88 -9.91 -3.16
CA SER A 116 -0.32 -11.01 -3.95
C SER A 116 0.25 -10.49 -5.27
N LEU A 117 1.15 -11.24 -5.88
CA LEU A 117 1.70 -10.88 -7.18
C LEU A 117 0.60 -10.71 -8.24
N ASP A 118 -0.39 -11.59 -8.25
CA ASP A 118 -1.51 -11.49 -9.18
C ASP A 118 -2.30 -10.19 -9.01
N HIS A 119 -2.49 -9.73 -7.77
CA HIS A 119 -3.17 -8.47 -7.49
C HIS A 119 -2.34 -7.26 -7.88
N ILE A 120 -1.02 -7.30 -7.68
CA ILE A 120 -0.13 -6.23 -8.14
C ILE A 120 -0.21 -6.10 -9.66
N ILE A 121 -0.17 -7.23 -10.36
CA ILE A 121 -0.31 -7.26 -11.82
C ILE A 121 -1.66 -6.66 -12.25
N LYS A 122 -2.73 -7.07 -11.59
CA LYS A 122 -4.08 -6.57 -11.88
C LYS A 122 -4.19 -5.05 -11.69
N MET A 123 -3.60 -4.52 -10.62
CA MET A 123 -3.58 -3.09 -10.36
C MET A 123 -2.78 -2.34 -11.43
N LYS A 124 -1.64 -2.85 -11.84
CA LYS A 124 -0.80 -2.23 -12.88
C LYS A 124 -1.49 -2.19 -14.24
N ARG A 125 -2.18 -3.28 -14.61
CA ARG A 125 -2.98 -3.29 -15.85
C ARG A 125 -4.09 -2.26 -15.82
N ALA A 126 -4.80 -2.17 -14.70
CA ALA A 126 -5.91 -1.23 -14.55
C ALA A 126 -5.43 0.22 -14.59
N ALA A 127 -4.28 0.53 -14.01
CA ALA A 127 -3.70 1.87 -14.04
C ALA A 127 -3.26 2.27 -15.45
N GLY A 128 -2.60 1.38 -16.18
CA GLY A 128 -2.33 1.52 -17.61
C GLY A 128 -1.43 2.66 -18.05
N ARG A 129 -0.74 3.34 -17.12
CA ARG A 129 0.22 4.40 -17.48
C ARG A 129 1.48 3.78 -18.11
N PRO A 130 2.27 4.52 -18.90
CA PRO A 130 3.50 3.98 -19.49
C PRO A 130 4.43 3.30 -18.47
N LYS A 131 4.64 3.90 -17.31
CA LYS A 131 5.47 3.31 -16.26
C LYS A 131 4.84 2.04 -15.67
N ASP A 132 3.52 1.97 -15.61
CA ASP A 132 2.81 0.79 -15.12
C ASP A 132 2.95 -0.38 -16.09
N LEU A 133 2.91 -0.11 -17.39
CA LEU A 133 3.11 -1.12 -18.43
C LEU A 133 4.54 -1.66 -18.41
N GLU A 134 5.52 -0.80 -18.11
CA GLU A 134 6.91 -1.21 -17.95
C GLU A 134 7.08 -2.11 -16.73
N ASP A 135 6.55 -1.69 -15.59
CA ASP A 135 6.54 -2.50 -14.36
C ASP A 135 5.86 -3.85 -14.59
N LEU A 136 4.77 -3.84 -15.36
CA LEU A 136 3.99 -5.02 -15.68
C LEU A 136 4.82 -6.09 -16.38
N LYS A 137 5.68 -5.70 -17.30
CA LYS A 137 6.58 -6.65 -17.99
C LYS A 137 7.45 -7.41 -17.01
N PHE A 138 8.01 -6.73 -16.01
CA PHE A 138 8.83 -7.34 -14.97
C PHE A 138 8.01 -8.28 -14.11
N LEU A 139 6.85 -7.83 -13.66
CA LEU A 139 5.98 -8.60 -12.78
C LEU A 139 5.47 -9.88 -13.47
N GLU A 140 5.13 -9.80 -14.73
CA GLU A 140 4.70 -10.97 -15.51
C GLU A 140 5.82 -11.98 -15.70
N ARG A 141 7.06 -11.52 -15.87
CA ARG A 141 8.23 -12.43 -15.90
C ARG A 141 8.42 -13.15 -14.58
N ILE A 142 8.27 -12.44 -13.46
CA ILE A 142 8.38 -13.04 -12.12
C ILE A 142 7.30 -14.11 -11.94
N LYS A 143 6.07 -13.80 -12.34
CA LYS A 143 4.97 -14.75 -12.29
C LYS A 143 5.25 -16.00 -13.10
N LYS A 144 5.73 -15.82 -14.32
CA LYS A 144 6.07 -16.93 -15.22
C LYS A 144 7.15 -17.84 -14.62
N ARG A 145 8.21 -17.26 -14.03
CA ARG A 145 9.27 -17.99 -13.36
C ARG A 145 8.74 -18.82 -12.19
N LYS A 146 7.85 -18.24 -11.39
CA LYS A 146 7.22 -18.93 -10.26
C LYS A 146 6.41 -20.13 -10.75
N GLU A 147 5.61 -19.96 -11.79
CA GLU A 147 4.83 -21.05 -12.38
C GLU A 147 5.71 -22.17 -12.93
N GLU A 148 6.83 -21.82 -13.56
CA GLU A 148 7.80 -22.81 -14.07
C GLU A 148 8.47 -23.57 -12.94
N ASN A 149 8.79 -22.91 -11.82
CA ASN A 149 9.45 -23.54 -10.68
C ASN A 149 8.49 -24.43 -9.85
N GLU A 150 7.19 -24.23 -9.97
CA GLU A 150 6.17 -25.03 -9.29
C GLU A 150 5.84 -26.32 -10.06
N LYS A 151 6.34 -26.45 -11.28
CA LYS A 151 6.20 -27.67 -12.08
C LYS A 151 7.39 -28.60 -11.76
#